data_845b070c33cea3b4aec6ea66ae5802b1
#
_entry.id   845b070c33cea3b4aec6ea66ae5802b1
#
_cell.length_a   1.000
_cell.length_b   1.000
_cell.length_c   1.000
_cell.angle_alpha   90.00
_cell.angle_beta   90.00
_cell.angle_gamma   90.00
#
_symmetry.space_group_name_H-M   'P 1'
#
loop_
_entity.id
_entity.type
_entity.pdbx_description
1 polymer ?
#
loop_
_entity_poly.entity_id
_entity_poly.type
_entity_poly.pdbx_seq_one_letter_code
_entity_poly.pdbx_strand_id
1 'polypeptide(L)'
;MKSMLKTLPVAAALLLISTPAFAEGALASAPASDPGLVGLGAGLAVGLAALGSGLGQGRIAGGAMEGMARIPQAGGDIRTAMLIALAFPESLVLFAFAISFLLIGAL
;
A
#
# COMPACT_ATOMS: atom_id res chain seq x y z
N MET A 1 -9.96 -4.85 29.28
CA MET A 1 -8.50 -4.99 29.24
C MET A 1 -8.00 -5.75 28.01
N LYS A 2 -8.60 -6.87 27.60
CA LYS A 2 -8.19 -7.64 26.40
C LYS A 2 -8.49 -6.95 25.06
N SER A 3 -9.47 -6.06 24.98
CA SER A 3 -9.77 -5.28 23.76
C SER A 3 -8.78 -4.14 23.54
N MET A 4 -8.34 -3.48 24.59
CA MET A 4 -7.33 -2.41 24.51
C MET A 4 -5.98 -2.92 24.02
N LEU A 5 -5.60 -4.15 24.38
CA LEU A 5 -4.34 -4.75 23.96
C LEU A 5 -4.31 -5.07 22.45
N LYS A 6 -5.46 -5.29 21.83
CA LYS A 6 -5.60 -5.53 20.37
C LYS A 6 -5.65 -4.25 19.55
N THR A 7 -6.09 -3.14 20.14
CA THR A 7 -6.17 -1.84 19.44
C THR A 7 -4.90 -1.01 19.59
N LEU A 8 -4.07 -1.31 20.59
CA LEU A 8 -2.83 -0.59 20.86
C LEU A 8 -1.85 -0.59 19.66
N PRO A 9 -1.55 -1.74 19.00
CA PRO A 9 -0.63 -1.75 17.86
C PRO A 9 -1.20 -1.04 16.63
N VAL A 10 -2.51 -1.08 16.43
CA VAL A 10 -3.17 -0.38 15.32
C VAL A 10 -3.17 1.13 15.57
N ALA A 11 -3.45 1.56 16.79
CA ALA A 11 -3.39 2.97 17.18
C ALA A 11 -1.96 3.52 17.11
N ALA A 12 -0.95 2.74 17.52
CA ALA A 12 0.45 3.11 17.40
C ALA A 12 0.89 3.22 15.93
N ALA A 13 0.46 2.31 15.07
CA ALA A 13 0.74 2.37 13.62
C ALA A 13 0.07 3.59 12.97
N LEU A 14 -1.17 3.92 13.35
CA LEU A 14 -1.88 5.09 12.87
C LEU A 14 -1.24 6.40 13.35
N LEU A 15 -0.74 6.45 14.58
CA LEU A 15 -0.02 7.61 15.12
C LEU A 15 1.32 7.83 14.40
N LEU A 16 2.01 6.78 14.00
CA LEU A 16 3.26 6.89 13.22
C LEU A 16 3.02 7.42 11.80
N ILE A 17 1.84 7.18 11.22
CA ILE A 17 1.47 7.66 9.89
C ILE A 17 0.94 9.11 9.94
N SER A 18 0.37 9.53 11.07
CA SER A 18 -0.34 10.81 11.17
C SER A 18 0.47 12.00 11.70
N THR A 19 1.76 11.82 12.01
CA THR A 19 2.60 12.94 12.46
C THR A 19 3.41 13.52 11.31
N PRO A 20 2.96 14.63 10.68
CA PRO A 20 3.78 15.37 9.70
C PRO A 20 5.12 15.83 10.29
N ALA A 21 5.16 16.10 11.59
CA ALA A 21 6.38 16.42 12.32
C ALA A 21 7.45 15.31 12.28
N PHE A 22 7.06 14.04 12.13
CA PHE A 22 8.02 12.95 11.99
C PHE A 22 8.64 12.94 10.58
N ALA A 23 7.89 13.30 9.56
CA ALA A 23 8.39 13.43 8.19
C ALA A 23 9.31 14.65 8.06
N GLU A 24 8.95 15.80 8.65
CA GLU A 24 9.79 16.99 8.64
C GLU A 24 11.08 16.81 9.45
N GLY A 25 11.02 16.20 10.62
CA GLY A 25 12.20 15.92 11.44
C GLY A 25 13.15 14.91 10.79
N ALA A 26 12.62 13.87 10.17
CA ALA A 26 13.41 12.86 9.45
C ALA A 26 14.03 13.42 8.17
N LEU A 27 13.31 14.29 7.45
CA LEU A 27 13.81 14.96 6.24
C LEU A 27 14.81 16.08 6.56
N ALA A 28 14.62 16.80 7.67
CA ALA A 28 15.54 17.88 8.10
C ALA A 28 16.84 17.34 8.68
N SER A 29 16.87 16.14 9.23
CA SER A 29 18.06 15.49 9.80
C SER A 29 18.76 14.53 8.86
N ALA A 30 18.11 14.10 7.75
CA ALA A 30 18.78 13.34 6.72
C ALA A 30 19.69 14.27 5.92
N PRO A 31 20.98 13.94 5.74
CA PRO A 31 21.81 14.66 4.78
C PRO A 31 21.08 14.55 3.43
N ALA A 32 20.70 15.72 2.87
CA ALA A 32 19.85 15.86 1.69
C ALA A 32 20.44 15.20 0.41
N SER A 33 21.51 14.44 0.54
CA SER A 33 22.31 13.90 -0.54
C SER A 33 22.94 12.52 -0.28
N ASP A 34 22.38 11.71 0.64
CA ASP A 34 22.83 10.32 0.74
C ASP A 34 22.06 9.44 -0.26
N PRO A 35 22.69 9.08 -1.41
CA PRO A 35 22.05 8.26 -2.43
C PRO A 35 21.59 6.90 -1.89
N GLY A 36 22.29 6.36 -0.90
CA GLY A 36 21.95 5.09 -0.27
C GLY A 36 20.63 5.17 0.52
N LEU A 37 20.44 6.24 1.28
CA LEU A 37 19.22 6.44 2.07
C LEU A 37 18.01 6.71 1.16
N VAL A 38 18.19 7.50 0.10
CA VAL A 38 17.13 7.76 -0.90
C VAL A 38 16.77 6.48 -1.64
N GLY A 39 17.77 5.69 -2.06
CA GLY A 39 17.54 4.40 -2.71
C GLY A 39 16.80 3.41 -1.82
N LEU A 40 17.16 3.34 -0.53
CA LEU A 40 16.48 2.50 0.44
C LEU A 40 15.01 2.95 0.63
N GLY A 41 14.78 4.25 0.78
CA GLY A 41 13.44 4.82 0.92
C GLY A 41 12.57 4.55 -0.30
N ALA A 42 13.11 4.74 -1.51
CA ALA A 42 12.44 4.45 -2.77
C ALA A 42 12.10 2.95 -2.91
N GLY A 43 13.05 2.08 -2.59
CA GLY A 43 12.84 0.63 -2.61
C GLY A 43 11.76 0.17 -1.62
N LEU A 44 11.78 0.70 -0.40
CA LEU A 44 10.76 0.41 0.61
C LEU A 44 9.38 0.92 0.19
N ALA A 45 9.29 2.11 -0.39
CA ALA A 45 8.02 2.68 -0.85
C ALA A 45 7.35 1.77 -1.89
N VAL A 46 8.09 1.35 -2.92
CA VAL A 46 7.57 0.43 -3.96
C VAL A 46 7.31 -0.95 -3.39
N GLY A 47 8.23 -1.47 -2.58
CA GLY A 47 8.10 -2.81 -1.99
C GLY A 47 6.87 -2.94 -1.09
N LEU A 48 6.62 -1.97 -0.21
CA LEU A 48 5.45 -1.96 0.66
C LEU A 48 4.15 -1.73 -0.11
N ALA A 49 4.17 -0.85 -1.13
CA ALA A 49 3.02 -0.63 -2.00
C ALA A 49 2.66 -1.91 -2.77
N ALA A 50 3.64 -2.60 -3.35
CA ALA A 50 3.45 -3.85 -4.08
C ALA A 50 2.94 -4.97 -3.17
N LEU A 51 3.49 -5.08 -1.95
CA LEU A 51 3.05 -6.06 -0.96
C LEU A 51 1.60 -5.80 -0.54
N GLY A 52 1.25 -4.56 -0.22
CA GLY A 52 -0.12 -4.18 0.16
C GLY A 52 -1.11 -4.40 -0.98
N SER A 53 -0.74 -4.03 -2.21
CA SER A 53 -1.54 -4.27 -3.41
C SER A 53 -1.77 -5.76 -3.65
N GLY A 54 -0.71 -6.57 -3.62
CA GLY A 54 -0.80 -8.02 -3.84
C GLY A 54 -1.71 -8.72 -2.84
N LEU A 55 -1.61 -8.36 -1.55
CA LEU A 55 -2.50 -8.88 -0.51
C LEU A 55 -3.96 -8.44 -0.73
N GLY A 56 -4.17 -7.18 -1.12
CA GLY A 56 -5.49 -6.65 -1.45
C GLY A 56 -6.11 -7.35 -2.66
N GLN A 57 -5.35 -7.48 -3.74
CA GLN A 57 -5.78 -8.17 -4.96
C GLN A 57 -6.10 -9.64 -4.71
N GLY A 58 -5.29 -10.33 -3.91
CA GLY A 58 -5.56 -11.71 -3.52
C GLY A 58 -6.91 -11.88 -2.80
N ARG A 59 -7.26 -10.96 -1.91
CA ARG A 59 -8.57 -10.97 -1.22
C ARG A 59 -9.73 -10.65 -2.15
N ILE A 60 -9.57 -9.67 -3.04
CA ILE A 60 -10.58 -9.32 -4.03
C ILE A 60 -10.86 -10.52 -4.94
N ALA A 61 -9.81 -11.12 -5.49
CA ALA A 61 -9.94 -12.27 -6.39
C ALA A 61 -10.55 -13.48 -5.67
N GLY A 62 -10.09 -13.79 -4.45
CA GLY A 62 -10.63 -14.87 -3.64
C GLY A 62 -12.13 -14.71 -3.36
N GLY A 63 -12.55 -13.53 -2.92
CA GLY A 63 -13.96 -13.23 -2.67
C GLY A 63 -14.81 -13.29 -3.93
N ALA A 64 -14.30 -12.81 -5.05
CA ALA A 64 -15.02 -12.88 -6.34
C ALA A 64 -15.18 -14.33 -6.82
N MET A 65 -14.15 -15.16 -6.73
CA MET A 65 -14.22 -16.57 -7.10
C MET A 65 -15.23 -17.32 -6.22
N GLU A 66 -15.22 -17.07 -4.92
CA GLU A 66 -16.20 -17.66 -4.00
C GLU A 66 -17.63 -17.19 -4.32
N GLY A 67 -17.82 -15.90 -4.62
CA GLY A 67 -19.10 -15.35 -5.02
C GLY A 67 -19.64 -15.99 -6.32
N MET A 68 -18.81 -16.14 -7.33
CA MET A 68 -19.18 -16.81 -8.58
C MET A 68 -19.52 -18.28 -8.39
N ALA A 69 -18.83 -18.97 -7.48
CA ALA A 69 -19.13 -20.36 -7.17
C ALA A 69 -20.50 -20.52 -6.48
N ARG A 70 -20.88 -19.54 -5.64
CA ARG A 70 -22.18 -19.57 -4.92
C ARG A 70 -23.36 -19.13 -5.80
N ILE A 71 -23.14 -18.15 -6.69
CA ILE A 71 -24.19 -17.54 -7.50
C ILE A 71 -23.70 -17.47 -8.97
N PRO A 72 -23.71 -18.60 -9.70
CA PRO A 72 -23.21 -18.65 -11.07
C PRO A 72 -23.91 -17.68 -12.03
N GLN A 73 -25.18 -17.36 -11.77
CA GLN A 73 -25.97 -16.44 -12.62
C GLN A 73 -25.45 -15.00 -12.54
N ALA A 74 -24.83 -14.60 -11.41
CA ALA A 74 -24.24 -13.28 -11.22
C ALA A 74 -22.75 -13.24 -11.64
N GLY A 75 -22.21 -14.32 -12.20
CA GLY A 75 -20.79 -14.45 -12.50
C GLY A 75 -20.25 -13.35 -13.40
N GLY A 76 -21.03 -12.86 -14.36
CA GLY A 76 -20.66 -11.75 -15.24
C GLY A 76 -20.47 -10.44 -14.49
N ASP A 77 -21.40 -10.09 -13.63
CA ASP A 77 -21.37 -8.84 -12.85
C ASP A 77 -20.24 -8.88 -11.81
N ILE A 78 -20.08 -10.02 -11.12
CA ILE A 78 -19.01 -10.23 -10.13
C ILE A 78 -17.64 -10.11 -10.81
N ARG A 79 -17.47 -10.70 -12.00
CA ARG A 79 -16.23 -10.61 -12.77
C ARG A 79 -15.90 -9.17 -13.16
N THR A 80 -16.89 -8.42 -13.62
CA THR A 80 -16.71 -7.01 -14.01
C THR A 80 -16.33 -6.17 -12.80
N ALA A 81 -17.03 -6.32 -11.67
CA ALA A 81 -16.71 -5.63 -10.43
C ALA A 81 -15.31 -6.00 -9.92
N MET A 82 -14.92 -7.27 -9.99
CA MET A 82 -13.58 -7.75 -9.62
C MET A 82 -12.49 -7.07 -10.46
N LEU A 83 -12.66 -7.02 -11.79
CA LEU A 83 -11.66 -6.41 -12.68
C LEU A 83 -11.46 -4.93 -12.36
N ILE A 84 -12.55 -4.20 -12.12
CA ILE A 84 -12.49 -2.79 -11.71
C ILE A 84 -11.78 -2.66 -10.35
N ALA A 85 -12.15 -3.47 -9.38
CA ALA A 85 -11.56 -3.44 -8.04
C ALA A 85 -10.08 -3.80 -8.03
N LEU A 86 -9.61 -4.66 -8.94
CA LEU A 86 -8.19 -5.01 -9.08
C LEU A 86 -7.35 -3.85 -9.66
N ALA A 87 -7.94 -3.00 -10.49
CA ALA A 87 -7.23 -1.89 -11.11
C ALA A 87 -6.81 -0.80 -10.11
N PHE A 88 -7.60 -0.56 -9.05
CA PHE A 88 -7.30 0.48 -8.06
C PHE A 88 -6.01 0.23 -7.25
N PRO A 89 -5.80 -0.95 -6.64
CA PRO A 89 -4.54 -1.24 -5.94
C PRO A 89 -3.32 -1.16 -6.85
N GLU A 90 -3.46 -1.54 -8.12
CA GLU A 90 -2.39 -1.48 -9.11
C GLU A 90 -1.99 -0.04 -9.43
N SER A 91 -2.97 0.86 -9.55
CA SER A 91 -2.73 2.30 -9.74
C SER A 91 -1.90 2.90 -8.60
N LEU A 92 -2.17 2.50 -7.36
CA LEU A 92 -1.41 2.97 -6.19
C LEU A 92 0.06 2.53 -6.23
N VAL A 93 0.34 1.32 -6.72
CA VAL A 93 1.71 0.83 -6.90
C VAL A 93 2.43 1.63 -8.00
N LEU A 94 1.73 1.96 -9.08
CA LEU A 94 2.29 2.79 -10.16
C LEU A 94 2.64 4.19 -9.67
N PHE A 95 1.83 4.81 -8.80
CA PHE A 95 2.16 6.08 -8.18
C PHE A 95 3.38 5.98 -7.26
N ALA A 96 3.46 4.95 -6.43
CA ALA A 96 4.63 4.70 -5.58
C ALA A 96 5.90 4.50 -6.42
N PHE A 97 5.79 3.75 -7.52
CA PHE A 97 6.88 3.55 -8.47
C PHE A 97 7.32 4.86 -9.12
N ALA A 98 6.38 5.67 -9.63
CA ALA A 98 6.67 6.94 -10.27
C ALA A 98 7.38 7.91 -9.31
N ILE A 99 6.90 8.04 -8.07
CA ILE A 99 7.52 8.89 -7.05
C ILE A 99 8.93 8.38 -6.73
N SER A 100 9.10 7.07 -6.56
CA SER A 100 10.40 6.46 -6.27
C SER A 100 11.40 6.66 -7.40
N PHE A 101 10.93 6.56 -8.64
CA PHE A 101 11.74 6.81 -9.84
C PHE A 101 12.20 8.27 -9.93
N LEU A 102 11.29 9.22 -9.64
CA LEU A 102 11.62 10.65 -9.61
C LEU A 102 12.61 10.97 -8.50
N LEU A 103 12.47 10.36 -7.31
CA LEU A 103 13.42 10.54 -6.20
C LEU A 103 14.83 10.08 -6.55
N ILE A 104 14.96 8.92 -7.21
CA ILE A 104 16.26 8.39 -7.66
C ILE A 104 16.83 9.25 -8.79
N GLY A 105 15.98 9.72 -9.71
CA GLY A 105 16.38 10.57 -10.82
C GLY A 105 16.81 12.00 -10.42
N ALA A 106 16.50 12.42 -9.19
CA ALA A 106 16.88 13.71 -8.64
C ALA A 106 18.24 13.69 -7.90
N LEU A 107 18.89 12.53 -7.77
CA LEU A 107 20.24 12.35 -7.22
C LEU A 107 21.31 12.65 -8.25
#